data_5b7ad5944f86809bf0673d42ac505b24
#
_entry.id   5b7ad5944f86809bf0673d42ac505b24
#
_cell.length_a   1.000
_cell.length_b   1.000
_cell.length_c   1.000
_cell.angle_alpha   90.00
_cell.angle_beta   90.00
_cell.angle_gamma   90.00
#
_symmetry.space_group_name_H-M   'P 1'
#
loop_
_entity.id
_entity.type
_entity.pdbx_description
1 polymer ?
#
loop_
_entity_poly.entity_id
_entity_poly.type
_entity_poly.pdbx_seq_one_letter_code
_entity_poly.pdbx_strand_id
1 'polypeptide(L)'
;DFVVDSLLWAEDDLYGWLNKNVKPDGSKYDIYRDGLRIYTTINPKMQKYAEEAVRQHIGQDMQKRFMREVRWKNNPPFDDEVEKKMIDGIMKRAHRDSDRYRRMKAAGVSESQIMKSFTEPVQMRVFAWNKNGYADTTMTPDDSIRYYKAHIRASFIAMTPDEGHIKAYVGGTDFKAFQYDNARQSKRQVGSTIKPFLYTLAMQEGMSPCDQVANVPQTFIISEDKVWTPKSTDRDEYIGNMVTLKWGLAKSSNNISAYLMKQYGPEAMVEMMRKMGVGSFLDPVPPLCVGSANISLYEMVAAYNTFPSKGVYVRPMFVTRIVDNMGNVLAEFNTRKKEAISDRTAY
;
A
#
# COMPACT_ATOMS: atom_id res chain seq x y z
N ASP A 1 8.12 -11.47 11.52
CA ASP A 1 6.96 -10.71 11.91
C ASP A 1 6.15 -10.24 10.68
N PHE A 2 6.23 -8.98 10.19
CA PHE A 2 5.49 -8.61 8.96
C PHE A 2 5.83 -9.48 7.74
N VAL A 3 7.08 -9.90 7.61
CA VAL A 3 7.51 -10.82 6.55
C VAL A 3 6.79 -12.15 6.69
N VAL A 4 6.74 -12.72 7.90
CA VAL A 4 6.06 -13.99 8.17
C VAL A 4 4.56 -13.85 7.90
N ASP A 5 3.90 -12.80 8.42
CA ASP A 5 2.48 -12.57 8.18
C ASP A 5 2.17 -12.35 6.70
N SER A 6 3.07 -11.69 5.96
CA SER A 6 2.90 -11.51 4.52
C SER A 6 3.14 -12.80 3.71
N LEU A 7 4.01 -13.68 4.20
CA LEU A 7 4.15 -15.05 3.67
C LEU A 7 2.86 -15.85 3.85
N LEU A 8 2.06 -15.55 4.92
CA LEU A 8 0.78 -16.19 5.19
C LEU A 8 -0.27 -16.00 4.08
N TRP A 9 -0.20 -14.91 3.33
CA TRP A 9 -1.18 -14.54 2.32
C TRP A 9 -0.74 -14.88 0.89
N ALA A 10 0.47 -15.42 0.70
CA ALA A 10 0.92 -15.85 -0.61
C ALA A 10 0.23 -17.18 -0.98
N GLU A 11 -0.91 -17.14 -1.66
CA GLU A 11 -1.72 -18.31 -2.06
C GLU A 11 -0.91 -19.38 -2.83
N ASP A 12 0.21 -19.03 -3.44
CA ASP A 12 1.03 -19.93 -4.26
C ASP A 12 2.42 -20.20 -3.70
N ASP A 13 2.88 -19.47 -2.66
CA ASP A 13 4.18 -19.69 -2.02
C ASP A 13 3.99 -20.57 -0.76
N LEU A 14 4.48 -20.12 0.41
CA LEU A 14 4.46 -20.93 1.63
C LEU A 14 3.07 -21.38 2.06
N TYR A 15 2.10 -20.46 2.12
CA TYR A 15 0.74 -20.80 2.60
C TYR A 15 -0.10 -21.54 1.58
N GLY A 16 0.02 -21.18 0.32
CA GLY A 16 -0.60 -21.97 -0.74
C GLY A 16 -0.12 -23.41 -0.69
N TRP A 17 1.20 -23.59 -0.46
CA TRP A 17 1.78 -24.91 -0.31
C TRP A 17 1.29 -25.61 0.97
N LEU A 18 1.32 -24.96 2.14
CA LEU A 18 0.86 -25.50 3.42
C LEU A 18 -0.62 -25.93 3.39
N ASN A 19 -1.46 -25.15 2.69
CA ASN A 19 -2.89 -25.45 2.59
C ASN A 19 -3.19 -26.64 1.68
N LYS A 20 -2.34 -26.89 0.67
CA LYS A 20 -2.53 -27.92 -0.35
C LYS A 20 -1.83 -29.24 -0.04
N ASN A 21 -0.86 -29.22 0.87
CA ASN A 21 -0.03 -30.38 1.17
C ASN A 21 -0.25 -30.86 2.61
N VAL A 22 -0.12 -32.17 2.77
CA VAL A 22 -0.21 -32.86 4.07
C VAL A 22 1.04 -33.73 4.27
N LYS A 23 1.33 -34.02 5.53
CA LYS A 23 2.39 -34.98 5.90
C LYS A 23 2.00 -36.41 5.50
N PRO A 24 2.93 -37.37 5.48
CA PRO A 24 2.65 -38.78 5.21
C PRO A 24 1.59 -39.39 6.11
N ASP A 25 1.43 -38.87 7.33
CA ASP A 25 0.40 -39.30 8.30
C ASP A 25 -0.98 -38.66 8.06
N GLY A 26 -1.11 -37.82 7.01
CA GLY A 26 -2.34 -37.12 6.65
C GLY A 26 -2.58 -35.82 7.44
N SER A 27 -1.74 -35.47 8.41
CA SER A 27 -1.85 -34.21 9.12
C SER A 27 -1.29 -33.02 8.33
N LYS A 28 -1.75 -31.80 8.62
CA LYS A 28 -1.22 -30.58 7.98
C LYS A 28 0.17 -30.22 8.52
N TYR A 29 0.97 -29.61 7.65
CA TYR A 29 2.24 -29.02 8.08
C TYR A 29 2.00 -27.79 8.98
N ASP A 30 2.81 -27.66 10.03
CA ASP A 30 2.82 -26.52 10.96
C ASP A 30 4.21 -25.87 10.95
N ILE A 31 4.28 -24.61 10.52
CA ILE A 31 5.55 -23.88 10.38
C ILE A 31 6.30 -23.70 11.71
N TYR A 32 5.60 -23.77 12.83
CA TYR A 32 6.17 -23.56 14.17
C TYR A 32 6.55 -24.86 14.88
N ARG A 33 5.98 -26.00 14.47
CA ARG A 33 6.13 -27.29 15.16
C ARG A 33 6.89 -28.35 14.39
N ASP A 34 6.82 -28.35 13.07
CA ASP A 34 7.37 -29.45 12.24
C ASP A 34 8.86 -29.27 11.88
N GLY A 35 9.52 -28.23 12.43
CA GLY A 35 10.97 -28.02 12.19
C GLY A 35 11.31 -27.69 10.75
N LEU A 36 10.39 -27.11 10.00
CA LEU A 36 10.59 -26.72 8.60
C LEU A 36 11.69 -25.66 8.47
N ARG A 37 12.57 -25.83 7.50
CA ARG A 37 13.55 -24.82 7.08
C ARG A 37 13.02 -24.12 5.84
N ILE A 38 12.66 -22.86 5.98
CA ILE A 38 12.07 -22.03 4.92
C ILE A 38 13.15 -21.08 4.42
N TYR A 39 13.52 -21.25 3.15
CA TYR A 39 14.51 -20.38 2.49
C TYR A 39 13.79 -19.20 1.86
N THR A 40 14.05 -18.02 2.40
CA THR A 40 13.41 -16.78 1.93
C THR A 40 14.34 -15.98 1.02
N THR A 41 13.76 -15.08 0.23
CA THR A 41 14.49 -14.15 -0.64
C THR A 41 14.99 -12.91 0.09
N ILE A 42 14.55 -12.72 1.35
CA ILE A 42 14.89 -11.55 2.17
C ILE A 42 16.41 -11.47 2.40
N ASN A 43 16.96 -10.29 2.18
CA ASN A 43 18.33 -9.97 2.55
C ASN A 43 18.33 -9.30 3.94
N PRO A 44 18.87 -9.94 4.98
CA PRO A 44 18.80 -9.42 6.37
C PRO A 44 19.40 -8.02 6.53
N LYS A 45 20.45 -7.71 5.76
CA LYS A 45 21.12 -6.39 5.80
C LYS A 45 20.21 -5.31 5.19
N MET A 46 19.59 -5.58 4.04
CA MET A 46 18.65 -4.67 3.40
C MET A 46 17.39 -4.50 4.25
N GLN A 47 16.88 -5.59 4.84
CA GLN A 47 15.74 -5.56 5.75
C GLN A 47 16.02 -4.63 6.94
N LYS A 48 17.17 -4.81 7.59
CA LYS A 48 17.60 -3.96 8.71
C LYS A 48 17.67 -2.49 8.31
N TYR A 49 18.24 -2.18 7.15
CA TYR A 49 18.33 -0.80 6.67
C TYR A 49 16.95 -0.19 6.38
N ALA A 50 16.04 -0.97 5.80
CA ALA A 50 14.68 -0.52 5.52
C ALA A 50 13.91 -0.20 6.83
N GLU A 51 13.98 -1.08 7.83
CA GLU A 51 13.37 -0.88 9.13
C GLU A 51 13.96 0.34 9.87
N GLU A 52 15.28 0.50 9.81
CA GLU A 52 15.97 1.63 10.43
C GLU A 52 15.61 2.96 9.74
N ALA A 53 15.54 2.99 8.40
CA ALA A 53 15.13 4.16 7.64
C ALA A 53 13.69 4.58 7.98
N VAL A 54 12.77 3.61 8.05
CA VAL A 54 11.38 3.87 8.48
C VAL A 54 11.36 4.43 9.90
N ARG A 55 12.09 3.83 10.83
CA ARG A 55 12.14 4.29 12.23
C ARG A 55 12.70 5.70 12.35
N GLN A 56 13.77 6.00 11.65
CA GLN A 56 14.42 7.33 11.70
C GLN A 56 13.53 8.38 11.04
N HIS A 57 13.11 8.14 9.80
CA HIS A 57 12.37 9.15 9.04
C HIS A 57 10.94 9.34 9.57
N ILE A 58 10.21 8.26 9.80
CA ILE A 58 8.85 8.36 10.32
C ILE A 58 8.83 8.74 11.80
N GLY A 59 9.57 8.00 12.66
CA GLY A 59 9.50 8.17 14.11
C GLY A 59 10.17 9.42 14.61
N GLN A 60 11.38 9.75 14.10
CA GLN A 60 12.17 10.84 14.65
C GLN A 60 11.85 12.19 14.00
N ASP A 61 11.43 12.22 12.73
CA ASP A 61 11.14 13.45 12.01
C ASP A 61 9.65 13.66 11.75
N MET A 62 9.04 12.88 10.88
CA MET A 62 7.67 13.12 10.42
C MET A 62 6.62 13.03 11.54
N GLN A 63 6.73 12.04 12.43
CA GLN A 63 5.78 11.90 13.53
C GLN A 63 5.78 13.12 14.46
N LYS A 64 6.96 13.69 14.73
CA LYS A 64 7.08 14.88 15.58
C LYS A 64 6.46 16.11 14.92
N ARG A 65 6.62 16.25 13.59
CA ARG A 65 5.98 17.33 12.82
C ARG A 65 4.47 17.18 12.83
N PHE A 66 4.00 16.00 12.50
CA PHE A 66 2.56 15.67 12.47
C PHE A 66 1.90 15.93 13.83
N MET A 67 2.50 15.46 14.94
CA MET A 67 1.95 15.68 16.29
C MET A 67 1.91 17.16 16.68
N ARG A 68 2.81 17.99 16.15
CA ARG A 68 2.75 19.44 16.35
C ARG A 68 1.60 20.09 15.61
N GLU A 69 1.26 19.61 14.42
CA GLU A 69 0.14 20.12 13.62
C GLU A 69 -1.19 19.69 14.20
N VAL A 70 -1.35 18.39 14.48
CA VAL A 70 -2.65 17.86 14.91
C VAL A 70 -3.09 18.34 16.29
N ARG A 71 -2.18 18.74 17.18
CA ARG A 71 -2.55 19.27 18.50
C ARG A 71 -3.39 20.57 18.43
N TRP A 72 -3.33 21.28 17.32
CA TRP A 72 -4.08 22.50 17.09
C TRP A 72 -5.42 22.30 16.39
N LYS A 73 -5.73 21.07 15.99
CA LYS A 73 -7.01 20.73 15.40
C LYS A 73 -8.14 20.71 16.43
N ASN A 74 -9.35 20.99 15.98
CA ASN A 74 -10.54 21.01 16.86
C ASN A 74 -10.85 19.63 17.44
N ASN A 75 -10.51 18.56 16.72
CA ASN A 75 -10.78 17.17 17.11
C ASN A 75 -9.61 16.22 16.77
N PRO A 76 -8.44 16.38 17.44
CA PRO A 76 -7.26 15.61 17.10
C PRO A 76 -7.49 14.09 17.23
N PRO A 77 -6.85 13.27 16.37
CA PRO A 77 -5.92 13.63 15.31
C PRO A 77 -6.57 13.89 13.94
N PHE A 78 -7.86 14.09 13.89
CA PHE A 78 -8.61 14.28 12.65
C PHE A 78 -8.44 15.69 12.09
N ASP A 79 -8.49 15.82 10.77
CA ASP A 79 -8.50 17.11 10.11
C ASP A 79 -9.83 17.84 10.36
N ASP A 80 -9.77 19.19 10.41
CA ASP A 80 -10.94 20.01 10.67
C ASP A 80 -11.97 19.96 9.52
N GLU A 81 -11.56 19.54 8.31
CA GLU A 81 -12.44 19.29 7.18
C GLU A 81 -13.25 17.99 7.30
N VAL A 82 -12.89 17.11 8.24
CA VAL A 82 -13.61 15.85 8.44
C VAL A 82 -14.88 16.07 9.26
N GLU A 83 -16.02 15.74 8.68
CA GLU A 83 -17.32 15.89 9.35
C GLU A 83 -17.36 15.16 10.69
N LYS A 84 -17.91 15.80 11.72
CA LYS A 84 -18.05 15.22 13.08
C LYS A 84 -18.74 13.85 13.05
N LYS A 85 -19.81 13.69 12.25
CA LYS A 85 -20.52 12.41 12.10
C LYS A 85 -19.61 11.29 11.62
N MET A 86 -18.67 11.59 10.73
CA MET A 86 -17.68 10.63 10.26
C MET A 86 -16.70 10.25 11.37
N ILE A 87 -16.20 11.24 12.13
CA ILE A 87 -15.32 11.03 13.28
C ILE A 87 -16.00 10.15 14.32
N ASP A 88 -17.23 10.46 14.69
CA ASP A 88 -18.04 9.68 15.66
C ASP A 88 -18.21 8.23 15.16
N GLY A 89 -18.44 8.03 13.87
CA GLY A 89 -18.52 6.70 13.26
C GLY A 89 -17.22 5.93 13.36
N ILE A 90 -16.08 6.59 13.10
CA ILE A 90 -14.73 6.01 13.20
C ILE A 90 -14.41 5.61 14.64
N MET A 91 -14.70 6.49 15.61
CA MET A 91 -14.44 6.23 17.02
C MET A 91 -15.34 5.12 17.56
N LYS A 92 -16.64 5.14 17.25
CA LYS A 92 -17.59 4.09 17.63
C LYS A 92 -17.16 2.71 17.12
N ARG A 93 -16.66 2.63 15.88
CA ARG A 93 -16.10 1.38 15.34
C ARG A 93 -14.87 0.96 16.13
N ALA A 94 -13.93 1.88 16.37
CA ALA A 94 -12.70 1.59 17.09
C ALA A 94 -12.97 1.12 18.55
N HIS A 95 -13.97 1.68 19.23
CA HIS A 95 -14.42 1.17 20.54
C HIS A 95 -14.86 -0.28 20.44
N ARG A 96 -15.75 -0.61 19.49
CA ARG A 96 -16.29 -1.97 19.31
C ARG A 96 -15.25 -3.01 18.93
N ASP A 97 -14.25 -2.58 18.15
CA ASP A 97 -13.16 -3.44 17.69
C ASP A 97 -12.08 -3.65 18.76
N SER A 98 -12.13 -2.91 19.87
CA SER A 98 -11.16 -3.02 20.95
C SER A 98 -11.34 -4.29 21.79
N ASP A 99 -10.23 -4.82 22.34
CA ASP A 99 -10.27 -5.96 23.26
C ASP A 99 -11.04 -5.64 24.53
N ARG A 100 -10.99 -4.39 25.00
CA ARG A 100 -11.78 -3.93 26.15
C ARG A 100 -13.26 -4.17 25.92
N TYR A 101 -13.80 -3.69 24.79
CA TYR A 101 -15.22 -3.86 24.47
C TYR A 101 -15.59 -5.33 24.36
N ARG A 102 -14.80 -6.11 23.62
CA ARG A 102 -15.06 -7.56 23.42
C ARG A 102 -15.08 -8.33 24.73
N ARG A 103 -14.10 -8.11 25.61
CA ARG A 103 -14.02 -8.77 26.95
C ARG A 103 -15.18 -8.39 27.85
N MET A 104 -15.51 -7.10 27.96
CA MET A 104 -16.60 -6.63 28.79
C MET A 104 -17.96 -7.14 28.30
N LYS A 105 -18.17 -7.15 26.98
CA LYS A 105 -19.38 -7.68 26.36
C LYS A 105 -19.52 -9.20 26.60
N ALA A 106 -18.45 -9.96 26.47
CA ALA A 106 -18.42 -11.39 26.78
C ALA A 106 -18.70 -11.68 28.28
N ALA A 107 -18.32 -10.76 29.17
CA ALA A 107 -18.62 -10.82 30.59
C ALA A 107 -20.05 -10.35 30.94
N GLY A 108 -20.91 -10.04 29.96
CA GLY A 108 -22.29 -9.64 30.16
C GLY A 108 -22.49 -8.20 30.66
N VAL A 109 -21.46 -7.34 30.58
CA VAL A 109 -21.55 -5.94 31.00
C VAL A 109 -22.44 -5.16 29.99
N SER A 110 -23.30 -4.29 30.49
CA SER A 110 -24.21 -3.49 29.69
C SER A 110 -23.46 -2.52 28.76
N GLU A 111 -24.01 -2.23 27.59
CA GLU A 111 -23.43 -1.31 26.60
C GLU A 111 -23.10 0.07 27.22
N SER A 112 -24.00 0.60 28.06
CA SER A 112 -23.81 1.87 28.77
C SER A 112 -22.57 1.85 29.68
N GLN A 113 -22.39 0.78 30.46
CA GLN A 113 -21.24 0.63 31.33
C GLN A 113 -19.94 0.42 30.53
N ILE A 114 -20.00 -0.33 29.44
CA ILE A 114 -18.86 -0.49 28.54
C ILE A 114 -18.43 0.87 27.99
N MET A 115 -19.36 1.65 27.44
CA MET A 115 -19.04 2.98 26.88
C MET A 115 -18.52 3.95 27.94
N LYS A 116 -19.07 3.92 29.17
CA LYS A 116 -18.57 4.70 30.30
C LYS A 116 -17.12 4.37 30.61
N SER A 117 -16.74 3.09 30.53
CA SER A 117 -15.35 2.66 30.79
C SER A 117 -14.31 3.25 29.85
N PHE A 118 -14.71 3.77 28.68
CA PHE A 118 -13.81 4.43 27.75
C PHE A 118 -13.47 5.87 28.15
N THR A 119 -14.23 6.47 29.05
CA THR A 119 -14.01 7.85 29.54
C THR A 119 -13.28 7.92 30.88
N GLU A 120 -13.01 6.78 31.51
CA GLU A 120 -12.34 6.71 32.79
C GLU A 120 -10.83 6.48 32.60
N PRO A 121 -9.93 7.33 33.18
CA PRO A 121 -8.49 7.16 33.05
C PRO A 121 -8.03 5.84 33.71
N VAL A 122 -7.15 5.14 33.00
CA VAL A 122 -6.53 3.89 33.47
C VAL A 122 -5.02 3.90 33.16
N GLN A 123 -4.24 3.24 34.00
CA GLN A 123 -2.85 2.98 33.69
C GLN A 123 -2.75 2.03 32.49
N MET A 124 -1.93 2.37 31.52
CA MET A 124 -1.71 1.56 30.36
C MET A 124 -0.31 1.74 29.78
N ARG A 125 0.12 0.74 29.05
CA ARG A 125 1.34 0.80 28.22
C ARG A 125 0.95 1.11 26.80
N VAL A 126 1.57 2.14 26.22
CA VAL A 126 1.33 2.56 24.84
C VAL A 126 2.63 2.51 24.03
N PHE A 127 2.52 2.36 22.72
CA PHE A 127 3.66 2.46 21.82
C PHE A 127 4.31 3.86 21.92
N ALA A 128 5.62 3.92 21.89
CA ALA A 128 6.35 5.18 21.88
C ALA A 128 7.61 5.06 21.03
N TRP A 129 7.92 6.13 20.29
CA TRP A 129 9.15 6.25 19.52
C TRP A 129 10.36 6.52 20.41
N ASN A 130 10.69 5.59 21.29
CA ASN A 130 11.86 5.63 22.16
C ASN A 130 12.63 4.31 22.07
N LYS A 131 13.73 4.19 22.82
CA LYS A 131 14.58 2.98 22.80
C LYS A 131 13.82 1.71 23.23
N ASN A 132 12.84 1.86 24.13
CA ASN A 132 12.08 0.74 24.67
C ASN A 132 10.89 0.33 23.76
N GLY A 133 10.46 1.20 22.84
CA GLY A 133 9.31 1.00 21.98
C GLY A 133 7.97 1.23 22.69
N TYR A 134 7.96 1.62 23.97
CA TYR A 134 6.75 1.87 24.75
C TYR A 134 6.94 2.94 25.82
N ALA A 135 5.83 3.45 26.32
CA ALA A 135 5.76 4.30 27.51
C ALA A 135 4.59 3.88 28.38
N ASP A 136 4.78 3.88 29.70
CA ASP A 136 3.71 3.69 30.67
C ASP A 136 3.09 5.07 30.98
N THR A 137 1.76 5.15 30.94
CA THR A 137 1.02 6.41 31.07
C THR A 137 -0.37 6.15 31.67
N THR A 138 -1.03 7.22 32.12
CA THR A 138 -2.42 7.21 32.55
C THR A 138 -3.23 8.07 31.60
N MET A 139 -4.17 7.47 30.87
CA MET A 139 -5.09 8.17 29.97
C MET A 139 -6.40 7.39 29.85
N THR A 140 -7.43 8.01 29.27
CA THR A 140 -8.66 7.30 28.99
C THR A 140 -8.46 6.31 27.83
N PRO A 141 -9.19 5.20 27.77
CA PRO A 141 -9.17 4.33 26.58
C PRO A 141 -9.58 5.05 25.29
N ASP A 142 -10.45 6.06 25.34
CA ASP A 142 -10.76 6.90 24.18
C ASP A 142 -9.54 7.69 23.70
N ASP A 143 -8.82 8.33 24.63
CA ASP A 143 -7.57 9.04 24.30
C ASP A 143 -6.51 8.10 23.73
N SER A 144 -6.43 6.86 24.24
CA SER A 144 -5.50 5.87 23.70
C SER A 144 -5.82 5.51 22.25
N ILE A 145 -7.09 5.37 21.89
CA ILE A 145 -7.51 5.13 20.50
C ILE A 145 -7.09 6.30 19.61
N ARG A 146 -7.33 7.54 20.05
CA ARG A 146 -6.90 8.75 19.35
C ARG A 146 -5.37 8.82 19.20
N TYR A 147 -4.66 8.48 20.27
CA TYR A 147 -3.20 8.39 20.28
C TYR A 147 -2.68 7.42 19.21
N TYR A 148 -3.23 6.21 19.14
CA TYR A 148 -2.85 5.23 18.13
C TYR A 148 -3.24 5.65 16.71
N LYS A 149 -4.36 6.38 16.54
CA LYS A 149 -4.77 6.95 15.24
C LYS A 149 -3.86 8.10 14.79
N ALA A 150 -3.21 8.81 15.71
CA ALA A 150 -2.25 9.86 15.42
C ALA A 150 -0.89 9.34 14.95
N HIS A 151 -0.63 8.03 15.01
CA HIS A 151 0.63 7.47 14.51
C HIS A 151 0.61 7.29 13.00
N ILE A 152 1.61 7.90 12.34
CA ILE A 152 1.81 7.77 10.89
C ILE A 152 2.09 6.31 10.55
N ARG A 153 1.46 5.82 9.50
CA ARG A 153 1.70 4.49 8.92
C ARG A 153 2.63 4.63 7.73
N ALA A 154 3.58 3.72 7.63
CA ALA A 154 4.47 3.64 6.49
C ALA A 154 4.73 2.18 6.14
N SER A 155 5.06 1.95 4.88
CA SER A 155 5.48 0.64 4.38
C SER A 155 6.58 0.82 3.33
N PHE A 156 7.38 -0.21 3.15
CA PHE A 156 8.49 -0.22 2.21
C PHE A 156 8.67 -1.62 1.62
N ILE A 157 8.93 -1.69 0.32
CA ILE A 157 9.27 -2.94 -0.38
C ILE A 157 10.47 -2.69 -1.30
N ALA A 158 11.44 -3.60 -1.28
CA ALA A 158 12.51 -3.67 -2.26
C ALA A 158 12.47 -5.03 -2.96
N MET A 159 12.49 -5.02 -4.30
CA MET A 159 12.35 -6.21 -5.14
C MET A 159 13.43 -6.20 -6.24
N THR A 160 13.96 -7.39 -6.59
CA THR A 160 14.87 -7.52 -7.75
C THR A 160 14.07 -7.55 -9.05
N PRO A 161 14.55 -6.89 -10.12
CA PRO A 161 13.84 -6.87 -11.39
C PRO A 161 13.66 -8.25 -12.02
N ASP A 162 14.74 -8.98 -12.18
CA ASP A 162 14.76 -10.20 -13.02
C ASP A 162 14.10 -11.42 -12.39
N GLU A 163 14.18 -11.52 -11.05
CA GLU A 163 13.75 -12.70 -10.31
C GLU A 163 12.47 -12.47 -9.52
N GLY A 164 12.08 -11.19 -9.32
CA GLY A 164 10.94 -10.85 -8.48
C GLY A 164 11.18 -11.09 -6.98
N HIS A 165 12.42 -11.29 -6.57
CA HIS A 165 12.77 -11.57 -5.18
C HIS A 165 12.56 -10.35 -4.30
N ILE A 166 11.72 -10.45 -3.30
CA ILE A 166 11.57 -9.44 -2.26
C ILE A 166 12.80 -9.50 -1.35
N LYS A 167 13.61 -8.44 -1.38
CA LYS A 167 14.85 -8.33 -0.59
C LYS A 167 14.65 -7.64 0.76
N ALA A 168 13.67 -6.73 0.84
CA ALA A 168 13.25 -6.11 2.08
C ALA A 168 11.75 -5.81 2.04
N TYR A 169 11.09 -5.98 3.18
CA TYR A 169 9.65 -5.78 3.32
C TYR A 169 9.32 -5.21 4.70
N VAL A 170 8.80 -3.99 4.72
CA VAL A 170 8.33 -3.32 5.92
C VAL A 170 6.84 -3.06 5.76
N GLY A 171 6.00 -3.87 6.37
CA GLY A 171 4.54 -3.78 6.30
C GLY A 171 3.95 -2.70 7.20
N GLY A 172 4.73 -2.18 8.15
CA GLY A 172 4.29 -1.14 9.09
C GLY A 172 5.42 -0.61 9.94
N THR A 173 5.16 0.41 10.73
CA THR A 173 6.15 1.11 11.53
C THR A 173 6.66 0.32 12.76
N ASP A 174 5.82 -0.55 13.30
CA ASP A 174 6.15 -1.48 14.40
C ASP A 174 5.11 -2.60 14.42
N PHE A 175 5.54 -3.85 14.28
CA PHE A 175 4.63 -5.00 14.21
C PHE A 175 3.92 -5.27 15.54
N LYS A 176 4.58 -5.07 16.69
CA LYS A 176 3.98 -5.33 18.01
C LYS A 176 2.84 -4.39 18.32
N ALA A 177 2.97 -3.13 17.90
CA ALA A 177 1.96 -2.10 18.13
C ALA A 177 0.93 -1.99 17.01
N PHE A 178 1.30 -2.34 15.76
CA PHE A 178 0.52 -2.11 14.55
C PHE A 178 0.63 -3.29 13.59
N GLN A 179 -0.18 -4.31 13.83
CA GLN A 179 -0.13 -5.58 13.08
C GLN A 179 -0.72 -5.50 11.66
N TYR A 180 -1.44 -4.42 11.33
CA TYR A 180 -2.01 -4.27 10.00
C TYR A 180 -0.92 -4.02 8.95
N ASP A 181 -0.86 -4.88 7.94
CA ASP A 181 0.10 -4.79 6.85
C ASP A 181 -0.30 -3.70 5.84
N ASN A 182 0.38 -2.56 5.93
CA ASN A 182 0.12 -1.43 5.04
C ASN A 182 0.71 -1.61 3.64
N ALA A 183 1.61 -2.54 3.44
CA ALA A 183 2.21 -2.79 2.13
C ALA A 183 1.28 -3.59 1.21
N ARG A 184 0.56 -4.57 1.76
CA ARG A 184 -0.28 -5.50 0.99
C ARG A 184 -1.77 -5.32 1.22
N GLN A 185 -2.22 -5.18 2.47
CA GLN A 185 -3.64 -5.10 2.80
C GLN A 185 -4.20 -3.68 2.59
N SER A 186 -3.38 -2.64 2.83
CA SER A 186 -3.82 -1.27 2.64
C SER A 186 -3.85 -0.91 1.16
N LYS A 187 -5.03 -0.57 0.67
CA LYS A 187 -5.21 0.02 -0.65
C LYS A 187 -5.41 1.52 -0.48
N ARG A 188 -4.59 2.31 -1.14
CA ARG A 188 -4.58 3.76 -1.06
C ARG A 188 -4.71 4.36 -2.44
N GLN A 189 -5.30 5.54 -2.51
CA GLN A 189 -5.36 6.32 -3.74
C GLN A 189 -3.93 6.59 -4.23
N VAL A 190 -3.64 6.09 -5.43
CA VAL A 190 -2.27 6.11 -5.96
C VAL A 190 -1.83 7.47 -6.48
N GLY A 191 -2.78 8.37 -6.77
CA GLY A 191 -2.48 9.70 -7.29
C GLY A 191 -1.61 9.64 -8.54
N SER A 192 -0.73 10.61 -8.69
CA SER A 192 0.14 10.74 -9.88
C SER A 192 1.12 9.58 -10.11
N THR A 193 1.28 8.66 -9.17
CA THR A 193 2.08 7.45 -9.41
C THR A 193 1.43 6.53 -10.45
N ILE A 194 0.18 6.77 -10.84
CA ILE A 194 -0.48 6.03 -11.91
C ILE A 194 -0.06 6.48 -13.31
N LYS A 195 0.44 7.71 -13.46
CA LYS A 195 0.73 8.31 -14.77
C LYS A 195 1.68 7.52 -15.65
N PRO A 196 2.76 6.91 -15.14
CA PRO A 196 3.62 6.07 -15.98
C PRO A 196 2.88 4.99 -16.75
N PHE A 197 1.81 4.39 -16.19
CA PHE A 197 1.02 3.38 -16.92
C PHE A 197 0.27 3.97 -18.11
N LEU A 198 -0.29 5.17 -17.98
CA LEU A 198 -0.96 5.87 -19.07
C LEU A 198 0.03 6.28 -20.16
N TYR A 199 1.21 6.77 -19.78
CA TYR A 199 2.27 7.09 -20.73
C TYR A 199 2.84 5.84 -21.41
N THR A 200 2.93 4.72 -20.68
CA THR A 200 3.27 3.41 -21.26
C THR A 200 2.27 3.01 -22.34
N LEU A 201 0.97 3.18 -22.09
CA LEU A 201 -0.06 2.94 -23.10
C LEU A 201 0.17 3.81 -24.33
N ALA A 202 0.42 5.10 -24.16
CA ALA A 202 0.70 6.01 -25.29
C ALA A 202 1.93 5.58 -26.10
N MET A 203 3.01 5.16 -25.43
CA MET A 203 4.22 4.66 -26.10
C MET A 203 3.96 3.33 -26.82
N GLN A 204 3.17 2.44 -26.24
CA GLN A 204 2.78 1.16 -26.83
C GLN A 204 1.95 1.37 -28.11
N GLU A 205 1.11 2.42 -28.12
CA GLU A 205 0.28 2.83 -29.26
C GLU A 205 1.03 3.70 -30.28
N GLY A 206 2.35 3.82 -30.15
CA GLY A 206 3.22 4.43 -31.16
C GLY A 206 3.60 5.89 -30.93
N MET A 207 3.16 6.53 -29.84
CA MET A 207 3.66 7.86 -29.49
C MET A 207 5.13 7.81 -29.02
N SER A 208 5.79 8.95 -29.14
CA SER A 208 7.17 9.17 -28.71
C SER A 208 7.22 10.10 -27.48
N PRO A 209 8.19 9.93 -26.58
CA PRO A 209 8.44 10.90 -25.51
C PRO A 209 8.68 12.33 -26.01
N CYS A 210 9.11 12.48 -27.28
CA CYS A 210 9.37 13.76 -27.94
C CYS A 210 8.13 14.37 -28.61
N ASP A 211 7.04 13.63 -28.74
CA ASP A 211 5.82 14.15 -29.34
C ASP A 211 5.28 15.33 -28.54
N GLN A 212 4.89 16.38 -29.24
CA GLN A 212 4.41 17.61 -28.62
C GLN A 212 2.89 17.69 -28.67
N VAL A 213 2.34 18.10 -27.54
CA VAL A 213 0.89 18.34 -27.37
C VAL A 213 0.67 19.67 -26.65
N ALA A 214 -0.46 20.31 -26.90
CA ALA A 214 -0.82 21.57 -26.26
C ALA A 214 -1.15 21.32 -24.77
N ASN A 215 -0.53 22.07 -23.89
CA ASN A 215 -0.81 22.03 -22.45
C ASN A 215 -2.07 22.85 -22.12
N VAL A 216 -3.22 22.28 -22.42
CA VAL A 216 -4.53 22.92 -22.19
C VAL A 216 -5.44 22.00 -21.36
N PRO A 217 -6.34 22.57 -20.53
CA PRO A 217 -7.32 21.78 -19.79
C PRO A 217 -8.16 20.90 -20.71
N GLN A 218 -8.41 19.67 -20.30
CA GLN A 218 -9.24 18.69 -21.01
C GLN A 218 -10.50 18.42 -20.20
N THR A 219 -11.66 18.60 -20.82
CA THR A 219 -12.97 18.36 -20.20
C THR A 219 -13.54 17.04 -20.71
N PHE A 220 -14.09 16.25 -19.82
CA PHE A 220 -14.78 14.99 -20.09
C PHE A 220 -16.27 15.15 -19.77
N ILE A 221 -17.12 14.63 -20.64
CA ILE A 221 -18.56 14.51 -20.37
C ILE A 221 -18.76 13.17 -19.63
N ILE A 222 -19.23 13.23 -18.40
CA ILE A 222 -19.48 12.05 -17.57
C ILE A 222 -20.95 11.60 -17.70
N SER A 223 -21.87 12.55 -17.80
CA SER A 223 -23.31 12.35 -18.07
C SER A 223 -23.87 13.60 -18.71
N GLU A 224 -25.19 13.57 -19.10
CA GLU A 224 -25.85 14.72 -19.72
C GLU A 224 -25.66 16.04 -18.93
N ASP A 225 -25.68 15.96 -17.59
CA ASP A 225 -25.59 17.14 -16.71
C ASP A 225 -24.24 17.27 -15.98
N LYS A 226 -23.26 16.38 -16.26
CA LYS A 226 -22.01 16.33 -15.50
C LYS A 226 -20.79 16.29 -16.38
N VAL A 227 -19.98 17.33 -16.28
CA VAL A 227 -18.64 17.40 -16.87
C VAL A 227 -17.57 17.33 -15.78
N TRP A 228 -16.39 16.83 -16.15
CA TRP A 228 -15.24 16.80 -15.27
C TRP A 228 -13.99 17.28 -16.00
N THR A 229 -13.27 18.19 -15.36
CA THR A 229 -11.98 18.71 -15.82
C THR A 229 -10.99 18.56 -14.68
N PRO A 230 -9.85 17.85 -14.84
CA PRO A 230 -8.85 17.76 -13.79
C PRO A 230 -8.29 19.15 -13.46
N LYS A 231 -8.12 19.44 -12.16
CA LYS A 231 -7.44 20.68 -11.75
C LYS A 231 -6.01 20.67 -12.28
N SER A 232 -5.61 21.71 -13.00
CA SER A 232 -4.24 21.86 -13.46
C SER A 232 -3.30 21.98 -12.26
N THR A 233 -2.12 21.35 -12.39
CA THR A 233 -0.99 21.48 -11.46
C THR A 233 0.15 22.30 -12.06
N ASP A 234 -0.01 22.71 -13.32
CA ASP A 234 0.99 23.48 -14.06
C ASP A 234 0.95 24.95 -13.67
N ARG A 235 2.07 25.64 -13.75
CA ARG A 235 2.14 27.09 -13.60
C ARG A 235 1.48 27.75 -14.82
N ASP A 236 0.87 28.90 -14.64
CA ASP A 236 0.14 29.62 -15.69
C ASP A 236 1.02 29.91 -16.93
N GLU A 237 2.32 30.16 -16.73
CA GLU A 237 3.29 30.41 -17.80
C GLU A 237 3.43 29.23 -18.80
N TYR A 238 3.04 28.02 -18.39
CA TYR A 238 3.12 26.81 -19.25
C TYR A 238 1.78 26.46 -19.92
N ILE A 239 0.69 27.09 -19.47
CA ILE A 239 -0.66 26.83 -20.04
C ILE A 239 -0.71 27.39 -21.47
N GLY A 240 -1.23 26.59 -22.40
CA GLY A 240 -1.32 26.93 -23.83
C GLY A 240 -0.06 26.58 -24.65
N ASN A 241 1.09 26.32 -24.01
CA ASN A 241 2.31 26.01 -24.74
C ASN A 241 2.29 24.58 -25.29
N MET A 242 2.98 24.38 -26.41
CA MET A 242 3.33 23.04 -26.91
C MET A 242 4.43 22.45 -26.03
N VAL A 243 4.19 21.28 -25.44
CA VAL A 243 5.12 20.60 -24.55
C VAL A 243 5.28 19.13 -24.95
N THR A 244 6.44 18.56 -24.71
CA THR A 244 6.68 17.14 -25.00
C THR A 244 5.99 16.23 -23.97
N LEU A 245 5.68 14.99 -24.35
CA LEU A 245 5.17 14.00 -23.42
C LEU A 245 6.16 13.73 -22.26
N LYS A 246 7.46 13.71 -22.55
CA LYS A 246 8.52 13.63 -21.53
C LYS A 246 8.41 14.76 -20.51
N TRP A 247 8.18 16.00 -20.94
CA TRP A 247 7.96 17.14 -20.05
C TRP A 247 6.69 16.93 -19.22
N GLY A 248 5.58 16.51 -19.85
CA GLY A 248 4.31 16.26 -19.19
C GLY A 248 4.41 15.27 -18.04
N LEU A 249 5.14 14.15 -18.25
CA LEU A 249 5.38 13.17 -17.20
C LEU A 249 6.32 13.72 -16.12
N ALA A 250 7.43 14.35 -16.49
CA ALA A 250 8.41 14.90 -15.54
C ALA A 250 7.83 16.00 -14.65
N LYS A 251 6.90 16.81 -15.18
CA LYS A 251 6.17 17.83 -14.40
C LYS A 251 4.91 17.31 -13.73
N SER A 252 4.59 16.04 -13.99
CA SER A 252 3.34 15.44 -13.49
C SER A 252 2.10 16.22 -13.90
N SER A 253 2.08 16.75 -15.17
CA SER A 253 0.99 17.55 -15.69
C SER A 253 -0.31 16.76 -15.74
N ASN A 254 -1.38 17.34 -15.17
CA ASN A 254 -2.71 16.76 -15.23
C ASN A 254 -3.36 17.02 -16.60
N ASN A 255 -3.03 18.14 -17.26
CA ASN A 255 -3.55 18.45 -18.59
C ASN A 255 -3.08 17.44 -19.62
N ILE A 256 -1.77 17.11 -19.61
CA ILE A 256 -1.22 16.13 -20.54
C ILE A 256 -1.72 14.72 -20.24
N SER A 257 -1.85 14.34 -18.96
CA SER A 257 -2.44 13.05 -18.60
C SER A 257 -3.91 12.96 -19.03
N ALA A 258 -4.68 14.04 -18.91
CA ALA A 258 -6.06 14.09 -19.39
C ALA A 258 -6.15 14.04 -20.92
N TYR A 259 -5.21 14.69 -21.65
CA TYR A 259 -5.12 14.57 -23.09
C TYR A 259 -4.92 13.09 -23.51
N LEU A 260 -3.95 12.39 -22.92
CA LEU A 260 -3.73 10.98 -23.20
C LEU A 260 -4.94 10.10 -22.83
N MET A 261 -5.58 10.37 -21.69
CA MET A 261 -6.79 9.65 -21.29
C MET A 261 -7.93 9.85 -22.30
N LYS A 262 -8.07 11.06 -22.85
CA LYS A 262 -9.09 11.36 -23.86
C LYS A 262 -8.80 10.67 -25.19
N GLN A 263 -7.52 10.49 -25.51
CA GLN A 263 -7.06 9.82 -26.73
C GLN A 263 -7.31 8.30 -26.69
N TYR A 264 -7.00 7.64 -25.56
CA TYR A 264 -6.98 6.17 -25.47
C TYR A 264 -8.15 5.58 -24.67
N GLY A 265 -8.76 6.37 -23.83
CA GLY A 265 -9.86 5.91 -22.97
C GLY A 265 -9.42 5.21 -21.68
N PRO A 266 -10.30 5.17 -20.69
CA PRO A 266 -10.00 4.56 -19.38
C PRO A 266 -9.95 3.03 -19.43
N GLU A 267 -10.69 2.37 -20.32
CA GLU A 267 -10.70 0.91 -20.48
C GLU A 267 -9.33 0.40 -20.93
N ALA A 268 -8.71 1.05 -21.92
CA ALA A 268 -7.37 0.69 -22.41
C ALA A 268 -6.31 0.86 -21.32
N MET A 269 -6.42 1.91 -20.50
CA MET A 269 -5.54 2.11 -19.35
C MET A 269 -5.72 1.00 -18.32
N VAL A 270 -6.95 0.60 -18.00
CA VAL A 270 -7.23 -0.52 -17.09
C VAL A 270 -6.62 -1.82 -17.64
N GLU A 271 -6.78 -2.10 -18.92
CA GLU A 271 -6.19 -3.29 -19.55
C GLU A 271 -4.66 -3.28 -19.46
N MET A 272 -4.01 -2.13 -19.75
CA MET A 272 -2.57 -1.97 -19.61
C MET A 272 -2.11 -2.27 -18.18
N MET A 273 -2.77 -1.71 -17.18
CA MET A 273 -2.45 -1.96 -15.77
C MET A 273 -2.66 -3.43 -15.38
N ARG A 274 -3.67 -4.10 -15.93
CA ARG A 274 -3.90 -5.55 -15.75
C ARG A 274 -2.77 -6.38 -16.34
N LYS A 275 -2.30 -6.04 -17.54
CA LYS A 275 -1.13 -6.69 -18.17
C LYS A 275 0.11 -6.56 -17.28
N MET A 276 0.30 -5.40 -16.65
CA MET A 276 1.42 -5.11 -15.74
C MET A 276 1.20 -5.63 -14.31
N GLY A 277 0.13 -6.41 -14.04
CA GLY A 277 -0.05 -7.18 -12.80
C GLY A 277 -0.88 -6.53 -11.71
N VAL A 278 -1.56 -5.41 -11.97
CA VAL A 278 -2.48 -4.80 -10.99
C VAL A 278 -3.75 -5.62 -10.89
N GLY A 279 -4.00 -6.24 -9.73
CA GLY A 279 -5.19 -7.07 -9.44
C GLY A 279 -6.34 -6.31 -8.76
N SER A 280 -6.07 -5.16 -8.13
CA SER A 280 -7.07 -4.33 -7.47
C SER A 280 -8.17 -3.87 -8.42
N PHE A 281 -9.37 -3.63 -7.90
CA PHE A 281 -10.45 -3.06 -8.70
C PHE A 281 -10.04 -1.69 -9.26
N LEU A 282 -10.20 -1.55 -10.57
CA LEU A 282 -9.95 -0.30 -11.31
C LEU A 282 -11.27 0.08 -11.99
N ASP A 283 -11.82 1.21 -11.60
CA ASP A 283 -13.00 1.77 -12.25
C ASP A 283 -12.56 2.46 -13.57
N PRO A 284 -13.10 2.06 -14.74
CA PRO A 284 -12.73 2.64 -16.03
C PRO A 284 -13.40 4.01 -16.23
N VAL A 285 -12.94 5.01 -15.50
CA VAL A 285 -13.45 6.39 -15.53
C VAL A 285 -12.33 7.40 -15.82
N PRO A 286 -12.60 8.55 -16.45
CA PRO A 286 -11.59 9.54 -16.78
C PRO A 286 -10.69 9.98 -15.62
N PRO A 287 -11.18 10.13 -14.36
CA PRO A 287 -10.33 10.47 -13.21
C PRO A 287 -9.19 9.47 -12.92
N LEU A 288 -9.23 8.28 -13.53
CA LEU A 288 -8.14 7.31 -13.41
C LEU A 288 -6.79 7.90 -13.88
N CYS A 289 -6.78 8.82 -14.86
CA CYS A 289 -5.54 9.46 -15.34
C CYS A 289 -4.78 10.28 -14.29
N VAL A 290 -5.46 10.69 -13.22
CA VAL A 290 -4.87 11.43 -12.08
C VAL A 290 -4.79 10.57 -10.82
N GLY A 291 -5.13 9.28 -10.92
CA GLY A 291 -4.94 8.28 -9.88
C GLY A 291 -6.07 8.18 -8.86
N SER A 292 -7.32 8.17 -9.31
CA SER A 292 -8.49 7.94 -8.44
C SER A 292 -8.57 6.51 -7.89
N ALA A 293 -7.78 5.57 -8.41
CA ALA A 293 -7.80 4.17 -7.99
C ALA A 293 -7.09 3.94 -6.65
N ASN A 294 -7.60 2.96 -5.88
CA ASN A 294 -6.99 2.49 -4.65
C ASN A 294 -6.25 1.17 -4.91
N ILE A 295 -4.92 1.18 -4.82
CA ILE A 295 -4.04 0.05 -5.10
C ILE A 295 -3.08 -0.15 -3.93
N SER A 296 -2.66 -1.39 -3.66
CA SER A 296 -1.66 -1.68 -2.63
C SER A 296 -0.25 -1.33 -3.09
N LEU A 297 0.64 -1.02 -2.14
CA LEU A 297 2.06 -0.82 -2.45
C LEU A 297 2.67 -2.06 -3.11
N TYR A 298 2.29 -3.25 -2.64
CA TYR A 298 2.74 -4.52 -3.19
C TYR A 298 2.45 -4.66 -4.69
N GLU A 299 1.21 -4.36 -5.10
CA GLU A 299 0.83 -4.39 -6.52
C GLU A 299 1.54 -3.31 -7.33
N MET A 300 1.69 -2.10 -6.77
CA MET A 300 2.39 -1.01 -7.44
C MET A 300 3.86 -1.32 -7.66
N VAL A 301 4.57 -1.87 -6.67
CA VAL A 301 5.97 -2.29 -6.81
C VAL A 301 6.12 -3.37 -7.87
N ALA A 302 5.23 -4.38 -7.87
CA ALA A 302 5.24 -5.44 -8.87
C ALA A 302 4.99 -4.91 -10.29
N ALA A 303 4.03 -3.99 -10.45
CA ALA A 303 3.73 -3.38 -11.73
C ALA A 303 4.86 -2.47 -12.22
N TYR A 304 5.42 -1.64 -11.36
CA TYR A 304 6.59 -0.80 -11.70
C TYR A 304 7.83 -1.62 -12.06
N ASN A 305 7.97 -2.81 -11.46
CA ASN A 305 9.08 -3.70 -11.78
C ASN A 305 9.08 -4.16 -13.26
N THR A 306 7.98 -4.02 -13.96
CA THR A 306 7.90 -4.30 -15.41
C THR A 306 8.85 -3.42 -16.23
N PHE A 307 9.12 -2.18 -15.79
CA PHE A 307 10.04 -1.27 -16.48
C PHE A 307 11.49 -1.78 -16.45
N PRO A 308 12.15 -1.95 -15.27
CA PRO A 308 13.52 -2.46 -15.24
C PRO A 308 13.64 -3.92 -15.70
N SER A 309 12.53 -4.67 -15.73
CA SER A 309 12.46 -6.04 -16.26
C SER A 309 12.22 -6.09 -17.78
N LYS A 310 12.48 -4.98 -18.50
CA LYS A 310 12.37 -4.90 -19.97
C LYS A 310 11.00 -5.30 -20.51
N GLY A 311 9.94 -4.85 -19.83
CA GLY A 311 8.57 -5.11 -20.23
C GLY A 311 7.96 -6.41 -19.74
N VAL A 312 8.70 -7.18 -18.95
CA VAL A 312 8.24 -8.45 -18.38
C VAL A 312 7.70 -8.21 -16.97
N TYR A 313 6.43 -8.53 -16.74
CA TYR A 313 5.88 -8.63 -15.39
C TYR A 313 6.48 -9.85 -14.68
N VAL A 314 7.09 -9.61 -13.54
CA VAL A 314 7.68 -10.67 -12.69
C VAL A 314 6.92 -10.70 -11.37
N ARG A 315 6.32 -11.85 -11.05
CA ARG A 315 5.58 -12.01 -9.81
C ARG A 315 6.50 -11.90 -8.60
N PRO A 316 6.17 -11.06 -7.59
CA PRO A 316 6.95 -10.99 -6.36
C PRO A 316 7.02 -12.34 -5.63
N MET A 317 8.21 -12.71 -5.16
CA MET A 317 8.49 -13.97 -4.51
C MET A 317 9.21 -13.76 -3.18
N PHE A 318 8.73 -14.42 -2.11
CA PHE A 318 9.33 -14.39 -0.77
C PHE A 318 10.07 -15.66 -0.41
N VAL A 319 9.63 -16.82 -0.92
CA VAL A 319 10.15 -18.13 -0.56
C VAL A 319 10.67 -18.83 -1.81
N THR A 320 11.86 -19.40 -1.73
CA THR A 320 12.47 -20.17 -2.82
C THR A 320 12.37 -21.67 -2.57
N ARG A 321 12.41 -22.12 -1.31
CA ARG A 321 12.45 -23.55 -0.98
C ARG A 321 11.95 -23.83 0.43
N ILE A 322 11.29 -24.97 0.61
CA ILE A 322 10.90 -25.53 1.91
C ILE A 322 11.57 -26.89 2.06
N VAL A 323 12.19 -27.11 3.21
CA VAL A 323 12.93 -28.35 3.54
C VAL A 323 12.45 -28.82 4.92
N ASP A 324 12.33 -30.14 5.11
CA ASP A 324 11.98 -30.72 6.41
C ASP A 324 13.19 -30.72 7.39
N ASN A 325 12.98 -31.23 8.59
CA ASN A 325 14.00 -31.33 9.63
C ASN A 325 15.10 -32.34 9.29
N MET A 326 14.84 -33.29 8.38
CA MET A 326 15.81 -34.31 7.91
C MET A 326 16.63 -33.82 6.70
N GLY A 327 16.26 -32.72 6.09
CA GLY A 327 16.92 -32.14 4.93
C GLY A 327 16.28 -32.48 3.59
N ASN A 328 15.15 -33.18 3.58
CA ASN A 328 14.43 -33.46 2.34
C ASN A 328 13.75 -32.21 1.81
N VAL A 329 13.86 -31.94 0.50
CA VAL A 329 13.21 -30.82 -0.15
C VAL A 329 11.72 -31.16 -0.34
N LEU A 330 10.85 -30.40 0.33
CA LEU A 330 9.41 -30.55 0.26
C LEU A 330 8.79 -29.72 -0.88
N ALA A 331 9.38 -28.56 -1.16
CA ALA A 331 8.96 -27.70 -2.25
C ALA A 331 10.09 -26.78 -2.75
N GLU A 332 10.07 -26.49 -4.05
CA GLU A 332 10.85 -25.43 -4.69
C GLU A 332 9.92 -24.51 -5.48
N PHE A 333 10.17 -23.21 -5.38
CA PHE A 333 9.39 -22.18 -6.05
C PHE A 333 10.24 -21.47 -7.09
N ASN A 334 9.69 -21.34 -8.29
CA ASN A 334 10.34 -20.70 -9.41
C ASN A 334 9.71 -19.36 -9.74
N THR A 335 10.50 -18.44 -10.24
CA THR A 335 10.06 -17.14 -10.73
C THR A 335 9.01 -17.31 -11.82
N ARG A 336 7.86 -16.63 -11.67
CA ARG A 336 6.79 -16.60 -12.66
C ARG A 336 6.85 -15.27 -13.41
N LYS A 337 6.97 -15.37 -14.73
CA LYS A 337 7.12 -14.23 -15.64
C LYS A 337 6.01 -14.22 -16.69
N LYS A 338 5.62 -13.02 -17.11
CA LYS A 338 4.67 -12.81 -18.21
C LYS A 338 5.05 -11.53 -18.96
N GLU A 339 5.14 -11.61 -20.28
CA GLU A 339 5.27 -10.40 -21.11
C GLU A 339 4.05 -9.51 -20.91
N ALA A 340 4.30 -8.23 -20.62
CA ALA A 340 3.28 -7.22 -20.37
C ALA A 340 3.31 -6.10 -21.41
N ILE A 341 4.51 -5.60 -21.72
CA ILE A 341 4.76 -4.53 -22.71
C ILE A 341 6.05 -4.83 -23.48
N SER A 342 6.28 -4.14 -24.60
CA SER A 342 7.53 -4.31 -25.33
C SER A 342 8.74 -3.77 -24.55
N ASP A 343 9.93 -4.33 -24.80
CA ASP A 343 11.21 -3.83 -24.23
C ASP A 343 11.41 -2.34 -24.59
N ARG A 344 11.11 -1.96 -25.84
CA ARG A 344 11.17 -0.57 -26.29
C ARG A 344 10.26 0.36 -25.50
N THR A 345 9.04 -0.10 -25.17
CA THR A 345 8.08 0.68 -24.38
C THR A 345 8.50 0.81 -22.92
N ALA A 346 9.16 -0.23 -22.39
CA ALA A 346 9.63 -0.24 -21.00
C ALA A 346 10.83 0.69 -20.79
N TYR A 347 11.67 0.92 -21.84
CA TYR A 347 12.82 1.82 -21.81
C TYR A 347 12.38 3.29 -21.85
#